data_819bbb7aadd09362a1f5be368514ebd4
#
_entry.id   819bbb7aadd09362a1f5be368514ebd4
#
_cell.length_a   1.000
_cell.length_b   1.000
_cell.length_c   1.000
_cell.angle_alpha   90.00
_cell.angle_beta   90.00
_cell.angle_gamma   90.00
#
_symmetry.space_group_name_H-M   'P 1'
#
loop_
_entity.id
_entity.type
_entity.pdbx_description
1 polymer ?
#
loop_
_entity_poly.entity_id
_entity_poly.type
_entity_poly.pdbx_seq_one_letter_code
_entity_poly.pdbx_strand_id
1 'polypeptide(L)'
;MLKEIQKDAQTRMNKSIESLRHDLTKVRTGRASTALVDHLKVNYYGSDMPLSQVATIAVSDARTLTITPWEKPMVAAVEKAILASDLGLTPNTAGPTIRINMPALPEERRRELTKVVHQEGENTKIAIRNIRRDANQQAKDLLKEKEISEDEERRSEDEVQKLTDQAIKGVDEVVKAKEEELMAV
;
A
#
# COMPACT_ATOMS: atom_id res chain seq x y z
N MET A 1 -4.98 -2.06 32.98
CA MET A 1 -5.90 -1.08 32.35
C MET A 1 -5.16 -0.11 31.44
N LEU A 2 -4.22 0.69 31.95
CA LEU A 2 -3.49 1.65 31.10
C LEU A 2 -2.65 0.98 30.03
N LYS A 3 -2.01 -0.15 30.33
CA LYS A 3 -1.23 -0.91 29.33
C LYS A 3 -2.09 -1.44 28.19
N GLU A 4 -3.32 -1.83 28.50
CA GLU A 4 -4.29 -2.30 27.50
C GLU A 4 -4.71 -1.16 26.57
N ILE A 5 -4.96 0.03 27.13
CA ILE A 5 -5.29 1.24 26.37
C ILE A 5 -4.14 1.61 25.44
N GLN A 6 -2.91 1.58 25.93
CA GLN A 6 -1.70 1.87 25.15
C GLN A 6 -1.50 0.85 24.03
N LYS A 7 -1.68 -0.42 24.34
CA LYS A 7 -1.55 -1.51 23.35
C LYS A 7 -2.62 -1.41 22.26
N ASP A 8 -3.86 -1.11 22.65
CA ASP A 8 -4.95 -0.90 21.71
C ASP A 8 -4.68 0.30 20.79
N ALA A 9 -4.21 1.40 21.36
CA ALA A 9 -3.83 2.59 20.61
C ALA A 9 -2.73 2.26 19.59
N GLN A 10 -1.69 1.56 20.00
CA GLN A 10 -0.60 1.16 19.11
C GLN A 10 -1.09 0.27 17.98
N THR A 11 -1.93 -0.71 18.28
CA THR A 11 -2.53 -1.62 17.29
C THR A 11 -3.36 -0.85 16.27
N ARG A 12 -4.20 0.08 16.73
CA ARG A 12 -5.03 0.91 15.86
C ARG A 12 -4.20 1.84 14.98
N MET A 13 -3.14 2.45 15.54
CA MET A 13 -2.22 3.30 14.78
C MET A 13 -1.49 2.50 13.70
N ASN A 14 -1.02 1.31 14.03
CA ASN A 14 -0.37 0.42 13.07
C ASN A 14 -1.32 0.00 11.94
N LYS A 15 -2.57 -0.28 12.26
CA LYS A 15 -3.60 -0.58 11.25
C LYS A 15 -3.85 0.61 10.32
N SER A 16 -3.82 1.82 10.84
CA SER A 16 -3.95 3.03 10.02
C SER A 16 -2.80 3.18 9.03
N ILE A 17 -1.57 2.88 9.45
CA ILE A 17 -0.39 2.89 8.59
C ILE A 17 -0.48 1.78 7.52
N GLU A 18 -0.89 0.58 7.90
CA GLU A 18 -1.08 -0.52 6.94
C GLU A 18 -2.16 -0.21 5.91
N SER A 19 -3.26 0.41 6.33
CA SER A 19 -4.30 0.89 5.44
C SER A 19 -3.77 1.92 4.45
N LEU A 20 -2.93 2.86 4.92
CA LEU A 20 -2.26 3.83 4.06
C LEU A 20 -1.37 3.14 3.02
N ARG A 21 -0.55 2.18 3.44
CA ARG A 21 0.31 1.41 2.52
C ARG A 21 -0.51 0.72 1.46
N HIS A 22 -1.61 0.08 1.86
CA HIS A 22 -2.51 -0.59 0.94
C HIS A 22 -3.14 0.38 -0.07
N ASP A 23 -3.63 1.53 0.41
CA ASP A 23 -4.24 2.54 -0.45
C ASP A 23 -3.23 3.13 -1.44
N LEU A 24 -1.99 3.32 -1.01
CA LEU A 24 -0.93 3.83 -1.88
C LEU A 24 -0.48 2.82 -2.95
N THR A 25 -0.72 1.52 -2.76
CA THR A 25 -0.44 0.53 -3.83
C THR A 25 -1.29 0.77 -5.07
N LYS A 26 -2.45 1.40 -4.91
CA LYS A 26 -3.36 1.73 -6.02
C LYS A 26 -2.88 2.93 -6.83
N VAL A 27 -1.94 3.71 -6.31
CA VAL A 27 -1.37 4.85 -7.02
C VAL A 27 -0.32 4.36 -8.01
N ARG A 28 -0.58 4.53 -9.30
CA ARG A 28 0.34 4.11 -10.36
C ARG A 28 1.53 5.06 -10.44
N THR A 29 2.72 4.52 -10.30
CA THR A 29 3.96 5.31 -10.35
C THR A 29 4.67 5.24 -11.71
N GLY A 30 4.13 4.47 -12.66
CA GLY A 30 4.83 4.16 -13.92
C GLY A 30 5.93 3.12 -13.75
N ARG A 31 6.11 2.60 -12.55
CA ARG A 31 7.08 1.57 -12.24
C ARG A 31 6.49 0.18 -12.45
N ALA A 32 7.25 -0.72 -13.06
CA ALA A 32 6.84 -2.10 -13.23
C ALA A 32 6.78 -2.82 -11.87
N SER A 33 5.69 -3.51 -11.61
CA SER A 33 5.50 -4.32 -10.41
C SER A 33 4.71 -5.58 -10.78
N THR A 34 5.14 -6.73 -10.26
CA THR A 34 4.42 -7.99 -10.48
C THR A 34 2.99 -7.95 -9.92
N ALA A 35 2.77 -7.16 -8.88
CA ALA A 35 1.44 -6.98 -8.28
C ALA A 35 0.40 -6.38 -9.24
N LEU A 36 0.83 -5.72 -10.31
CA LEU A 36 -0.10 -5.15 -11.31
C LEU A 36 -0.85 -6.22 -12.10
N VAL A 37 -0.21 -7.36 -12.32
CA VAL A 37 -0.70 -8.39 -13.25
C VAL A 37 -0.92 -9.77 -12.60
N ASP A 38 -0.38 -10.02 -11.42
CA ASP A 38 -0.43 -11.33 -10.78
C ASP A 38 -1.84 -11.83 -10.49
N HIS A 39 -2.78 -10.93 -10.27
CA HIS A 39 -4.19 -11.22 -9.98
C HIS A 39 -5.07 -11.33 -11.24
N LEU A 40 -4.55 -11.05 -12.43
CA LEU A 40 -5.31 -11.15 -13.67
C LEU A 40 -5.77 -12.59 -13.89
N LYS A 41 -7.03 -12.75 -14.30
CA LYS A 41 -7.59 -14.05 -14.60
C LYS A 41 -7.30 -14.46 -16.03
N VAL A 42 -6.69 -15.63 -16.19
CA VAL A 42 -6.36 -16.22 -17.49
C VAL A 42 -7.20 -17.46 -17.68
N ASN A 43 -7.75 -17.64 -18.86
CA ASN A 43 -8.48 -18.85 -19.20
C ASN A 43 -7.48 -20.01 -19.41
N TYR A 44 -7.45 -20.89 -18.41
CA TYR A 44 -6.63 -22.10 -18.44
C TYR A 44 -7.51 -23.32 -18.68
N TYR A 45 -7.57 -23.74 -19.93
CA TYR A 45 -8.39 -24.91 -20.36
C TYR A 45 -9.84 -24.87 -19.84
N GLY A 46 -10.46 -23.71 -19.93
CA GLY A 46 -11.86 -23.50 -19.51
C GLY A 46 -12.04 -23.04 -18.06
N SER A 47 -10.99 -22.95 -17.28
CA SER A 47 -11.00 -22.45 -15.90
C SER A 47 -10.25 -21.14 -15.79
N ASP A 48 -10.82 -20.18 -15.06
CA ASP A 48 -10.14 -18.92 -14.78
C ASP A 48 -9.12 -19.11 -13.66
N MET A 49 -7.85 -18.86 -13.97
CA MET A 49 -6.76 -18.98 -13.00
C MET A 49 -5.97 -17.67 -12.91
N PRO A 50 -5.45 -17.31 -11.72
CA PRO A 50 -4.57 -16.16 -11.60
C PRO A 50 -3.32 -16.32 -12.48
N LEU A 51 -2.86 -15.24 -13.07
CA LEU A 51 -1.67 -15.27 -13.94
C LEU A 51 -0.44 -15.84 -13.23
N SER A 52 -0.29 -15.57 -11.93
CA SER A 52 0.81 -16.11 -11.12
C SER A 52 0.86 -17.64 -11.03
N GLN A 53 -0.27 -18.31 -11.32
CA GLN A 53 -0.36 -19.77 -11.29
C GLN A 53 -0.16 -20.43 -12.66
N VAL A 54 -0.04 -19.66 -13.72
CA VAL A 54 0.16 -20.17 -15.09
C VAL A 54 1.42 -19.66 -15.75
N ALA A 55 2.10 -18.70 -15.15
CA ALA A 55 3.29 -18.08 -15.71
C ALA A 55 4.26 -17.58 -14.63
N THR A 56 5.51 -17.45 -15.01
CA THR A 56 6.51 -16.75 -14.19
C THR A 56 6.48 -15.27 -14.56
N ILE A 57 6.32 -14.42 -13.55
CA ILE A 57 6.25 -12.97 -13.70
C ILE A 57 7.50 -12.37 -13.08
N ALA A 58 8.27 -11.60 -13.84
CA ALA A 58 9.48 -10.96 -13.37
C ALA A 58 9.55 -9.50 -13.80
N VAL A 59 10.22 -8.68 -13.00
CA VAL A 59 10.55 -7.31 -13.35
C VAL A 59 11.92 -7.31 -13.99
N SER A 60 11.99 -6.99 -15.29
CA SER A 60 13.27 -6.94 -16.04
C SER A 60 14.02 -5.64 -15.78
N ASP A 61 13.30 -4.53 -15.74
CA ASP A 61 13.83 -3.21 -15.40
C ASP A 61 12.72 -2.35 -14.76
N ALA A 62 13.02 -1.08 -14.49
CA ALA A 62 12.09 -0.20 -13.79
C ALA A 62 10.71 -0.05 -14.47
N ARG A 63 10.61 -0.32 -15.76
CA ARG A 63 9.38 -0.14 -16.55
C ARG A 63 8.96 -1.38 -17.34
N THR A 64 9.66 -2.47 -17.23
CA THR A 64 9.41 -3.67 -18.04
C THR A 64 9.08 -4.86 -17.17
N LEU A 65 7.93 -5.46 -17.42
CA LEU A 65 7.54 -6.76 -16.89
C LEU A 65 7.80 -7.82 -17.94
N THR A 66 8.29 -8.97 -17.51
CA THR A 66 8.48 -10.14 -18.34
C THR A 66 7.60 -11.27 -17.81
N ILE A 67 6.73 -11.79 -18.66
CA ILE A 67 5.82 -12.88 -18.35
C ILE A 67 6.19 -14.07 -19.22
N THR A 68 6.52 -15.19 -18.59
CA THR A 68 6.86 -16.43 -19.29
C THR A 68 5.85 -17.50 -18.88
N PRO A 69 4.84 -17.77 -19.71
CA PRO A 69 3.92 -18.88 -19.45
C PRO A 69 4.67 -20.21 -19.42
N TRP A 70 4.27 -21.09 -18.49
CA TRP A 70 4.91 -22.39 -18.35
C TRP A 70 4.58 -23.35 -19.50
N GLU A 71 3.44 -23.13 -20.14
CA GLU A 71 2.99 -23.93 -21.29
C GLU A 71 2.88 -23.04 -22.54
N LYS A 72 3.46 -23.45 -23.63
CA LYS A 72 3.41 -22.71 -24.91
C LYS A 72 2.00 -22.34 -25.38
N PRO A 73 0.99 -23.24 -25.31
CA PRO A 73 -0.37 -22.89 -25.72
C PRO A 73 -0.99 -21.74 -24.91
N MET A 74 -0.47 -21.47 -23.73
CA MET A 74 -0.99 -20.43 -22.85
C MET A 74 -0.54 -19.01 -23.18
N VAL A 75 0.46 -18.84 -24.06
CA VAL A 75 0.96 -17.52 -24.45
C VAL A 75 -0.16 -16.64 -25.02
N ALA A 76 -0.96 -17.18 -25.94
CA ALA A 76 -2.09 -16.46 -26.54
C ALA A 76 -3.17 -16.12 -25.52
N ALA A 77 -3.47 -17.03 -24.60
CA ALA A 77 -4.46 -16.80 -23.55
C ALA A 77 -4.02 -15.70 -22.55
N VAL A 78 -2.73 -15.70 -22.19
CA VAL A 78 -2.16 -14.67 -21.32
C VAL A 78 -2.17 -13.32 -22.01
N GLU A 79 -1.75 -13.27 -23.27
CA GLU A 79 -1.79 -12.05 -24.08
C GLU A 79 -3.20 -11.46 -24.17
N LYS A 80 -4.19 -12.31 -24.43
CA LYS A 80 -5.59 -11.92 -24.48
C LYS A 80 -6.10 -11.37 -23.14
N ALA A 81 -5.71 -12.00 -22.04
CA ALA A 81 -6.10 -11.55 -20.69
C ALA A 81 -5.51 -10.17 -20.37
N ILE A 82 -4.27 -9.90 -20.79
CA ILE A 82 -3.62 -8.60 -20.62
C ILE A 82 -4.31 -7.52 -21.43
N LEU A 83 -4.62 -7.80 -22.71
CA LEU A 83 -5.31 -6.86 -23.59
C LEU A 83 -6.74 -6.55 -23.11
N ALA A 84 -7.43 -7.54 -22.56
CA ALA A 84 -8.79 -7.39 -22.04
C ALA A 84 -8.83 -6.70 -20.66
N SER A 85 -7.69 -6.53 -19.99
CA SER A 85 -7.63 -5.89 -18.68
C SER A 85 -7.81 -4.38 -18.80
N ASP A 86 -8.32 -3.76 -17.72
CA ASP A 86 -8.49 -2.30 -17.62
C ASP A 86 -7.16 -1.57 -17.37
N LEU A 87 -6.04 -2.29 -17.39
CA LEU A 87 -4.73 -1.72 -17.06
C LEU A 87 -4.13 -0.87 -18.19
N GLY A 88 -4.67 -0.98 -19.41
CA GLY A 88 -4.16 -0.21 -20.55
C GLY A 88 -2.76 -0.63 -20.98
N LEU A 89 -2.39 -1.88 -20.73
CA LEU A 89 -1.08 -2.42 -21.06
C LEU A 89 -1.09 -3.07 -22.45
N THR A 90 0.00 -2.88 -23.19
CA THR A 90 0.18 -3.49 -24.50
C THR A 90 1.26 -4.57 -24.39
N PRO A 91 0.91 -5.85 -24.54
CA PRO A 91 1.89 -6.94 -24.53
C PRO A 91 2.67 -6.97 -25.84
N ASN A 92 3.95 -7.26 -25.74
CA ASN A 92 4.84 -7.50 -26.88
C ASN A 92 5.44 -8.89 -26.74
N THR A 93 4.99 -9.81 -27.59
CA THR A 93 5.37 -11.23 -27.51
C THR A 93 6.57 -11.52 -28.39
N ALA A 94 7.60 -12.13 -27.81
CA ALA A 94 8.77 -12.62 -28.50
C ALA A 94 9.01 -14.07 -28.09
N GLY A 95 8.61 -15.01 -28.96
CA GLY A 95 8.67 -16.45 -28.65
C GLY A 95 7.81 -16.83 -27.44
N PRO A 96 8.37 -17.51 -26.44
CA PRO A 96 7.62 -17.92 -25.24
C PRO A 96 7.49 -16.81 -24.19
N THR A 97 8.06 -15.64 -24.44
CA THR A 97 8.13 -14.54 -23.47
C THR A 97 7.28 -13.37 -23.91
N ILE A 98 6.46 -12.86 -22.99
CA ILE A 98 5.64 -11.67 -23.18
C ILE A 98 6.27 -10.53 -22.38
N ARG A 99 6.58 -9.42 -23.05
CA ARG A 99 7.10 -8.22 -22.43
C ARG A 99 6.02 -7.15 -22.37
N ILE A 100 5.93 -6.47 -21.23
CA ILE A 100 5.02 -5.36 -21.04
C ILE A 100 5.85 -4.14 -20.64
N ASN A 101 5.86 -3.13 -21.50
CA ASN A 101 6.50 -1.86 -21.19
C ASN A 101 5.49 -0.94 -20.53
N MET A 102 5.80 -0.47 -19.32
CA MET A 102 4.97 0.48 -18.62
C MET A 102 5.19 1.87 -19.21
N PRO A 103 4.11 2.57 -19.62
CA PRO A 103 4.26 3.93 -20.10
C PRO A 103 4.74 4.86 -18.97
N ALA A 104 5.67 5.77 -19.31
CA ALA A 104 6.08 6.81 -18.38
C ALA A 104 4.93 7.75 -18.09
N LEU A 105 4.75 8.13 -16.82
CA LEU A 105 3.78 9.14 -16.45
C LEU A 105 4.25 10.54 -16.90
N PRO A 106 3.40 11.37 -17.49
CA PRO A 106 3.70 12.78 -17.72
C PRO A 106 4.05 13.49 -16.41
N GLU A 107 4.95 14.46 -16.45
CA GLU A 107 5.37 15.21 -15.25
C GLU A 107 4.16 15.84 -14.53
N GLU A 108 3.22 16.41 -15.26
CA GLU A 108 1.99 16.98 -14.70
C GLU A 108 1.20 15.94 -13.90
N ARG A 109 1.05 14.73 -14.45
CA ARG A 109 0.35 13.64 -13.76
C ARG A 109 1.10 13.16 -12.52
N ARG A 110 2.42 13.11 -12.56
CA ARG A 110 3.24 12.79 -11.40
C ARG A 110 3.05 13.79 -10.27
N ARG A 111 2.98 15.07 -10.59
CA ARG A 111 2.71 16.15 -9.62
C ARG A 111 1.32 16.01 -8.99
N GLU A 112 0.30 15.72 -9.79
CA GLU A 112 -1.06 15.47 -9.28
C GLU A 112 -1.08 14.28 -8.31
N LEU A 113 -0.43 13.19 -8.67
CA LEU A 113 -0.37 11.99 -7.84
C LEU A 113 0.42 12.23 -6.54
N THR A 114 1.46 13.04 -6.58
CA THR A 114 2.20 13.45 -5.40
C THR A 114 1.30 14.18 -4.40
N LYS A 115 0.42 15.05 -4.88
CA LYS A 115 -0.58 15.72 -4.03
C LYS A 115 -1.56 14.73 -3.41
N VAL A 116 -2.01 13.74 -4.20
CA VAL A 116 -2.91 12.68 -3.70
C VAL A 116 -2.22 11.89 -2.60
N VAL A 117 -0.98 11.46 -2.79
CA VAL A 117 -0.20 10.72 -1.80
C VAL A 117 -0.02 11.54 -0.53
N HIS A 118 0.30 12.82 -0.66
CA HIS A 118 0.45 13.73 0.48
C HIS A 118 -0.87 13.86 1.26
N GLN A 119 -1.98 14.02 0.57
CA GLN A 119 -3.30 14.13 1.19
C GLN A 119 -3.69 12.84 1.93
N GLU A 120 -3.42 11.68 1.36
CA GLU A 120 -3.66 10.40 2.02
C GLU A 120 -2.81 10.27 3.31
N GLY A 121 -1.58 10.72 3.27
CA GLY A 121 -0.71 10.80 4.45
C GLY A 121 -1.29 11.71 5.54
N GLU A 122 -1.74 12.89 5.18
CA GLU A 122 -2.38 13.82 6.13
C GLU A 122 -3.65 13.24 6.75
N ASN A 123 -4.48 12.58 5.95
CA ASN A 123 -5.68 11.91 6.45
C ASN A 123 -5.33 10.80 7.46
N THR A 124 -4.27 10.05 7.21
CA THR A 124 -3.79 9.01 8.13
C THR A 124 -3.28 9.62 9.44
N LYS A 125 -2.58 10.74 9.38
CA LYS A 125 -2.13 11.48 10.57
C LYS A 125 -3.31 11.96 11.41
N ILE A 126 -4.37 12.43 10.77
CA ILE A 126 -5.62 12.81 11.47
C ILE A 126 -6.21 11.60 12.20
N ALA A 127 -6.28 10.45 11.54
CA ALA A 127 -6.77 9.22 12.17
C ALA A 127 -5.92 8.82 13.38
N ILE A 128 -4.59 8.93 13.27
CA ILE A 128 -3.66 8.62 14.37
C ILE A 128 -3.87 9.60 15.54
N ARG A 129 -4.05 10.89 15.29
CA ARG A 129 -4.31 11.86 16.33
C ARG A 129 -5.66 11.61 17.02
N ASN A 130 -6.66 11.16 16.29
CA ASN A 130 -7.94 10.77 16.87
C ASN A 130 -7.79 9.56 17.79
N ILE A 131 -6.98 8.58 17.41
CA ILE A 131 -6.68 7.42 18.27
C ILE A 131 -5.99 7.88 19.56
N ARG A 132 -5.04 8.81 19.47
CA ARG A 132 -4.41 9.43 20.65
C ARG A 132 -5.44 10.07 21.58
N ARG A 133 -6.35 10.85 21.01
CA ARG A 133 -7.41 11.53 21.79
C ARG A 133 -8.29 10.52 22.49
N ASP A 134 -8.67 9.44 21.81
CA ASP A 134 -9.48 8.37 22.40
C ASP A 134 -8.75 7.71 23.58
N ALA A 135 -7.47 7.38 23.40
CA ALA A 135 -6.67 6.77 24.45
C ALA A 135 -6.52 7.70 25.67
N ASN A 136 -6.25 8.98 25.44
CA ASN A 136 -6.14 9.97 26.51
C ASN A 136 -7.47 10.19 27.21
N GLN A 137 -8.58 10.14 26.49
CA GLN A 137 -9.91 10.24 27.09
C GLN A 137 -10.22 9.05 27.98
N GLN A 138 -9.87 7.84 27.56
CA GLN A 138 -10.02 6.63 28.39
C GLN A 138 -9.21 6.75 29.69
N ALA A 139 -7.99 7.27 29.62
CA ALA A 139 -7.17 7.50 30.81
C ALA A 139 -7.79 8.55 31.75
N LYS A 140 -8.34 9.62 31.20
CA LYS A 140 -9.06 10.64 31.98
C LYS A 140 -10.31 10.09 32.67
N ASP A 141 -11.03 9.21 32.00
CA ASP A 141 -12.21 8.56 32.58
C ASP A 141 -11.81 7.65 33.74
N LEU A 142 -10.71 6.92 33.66
CA LEU A 142 -10.17 6.12 34.75
C LEU A 142 -9.76 6.99 35.95
N LEU A 143 -9.15 8.15 35.69
CA LEU A 143 -8.80 9.10 36.73
C LEU A 143 -10.06 9.65 37.44
N LYS A 144 -11.06 10.00 36.67
CA LYS A 144 -12.35 10.50 37.18
C LYS A 144 -13.05 9.47 38.06
N GLU A 145 -12.94 8.20 37.69
CA GLU A 145 -13.46 7.06 38.46
C GLU A 145 -12.56 6.67 39.63
N LYS A 146 -11.44 7.38 39.81
CA LYS A 146 -10.46 7.15 40.88
C LYS A 146 -9.78 5.78 40.79
N GLU A 147 -9.71 5.19 39.61
CA GLU A 147 -9.04 3.90 39.38
C GLU A 147 -7.54 4.06 39.15
N ILE A 148 -7.09 5.23 38.78
CA ILE A 148 -5.69 5.60 38.62
C ILE A 148 -5.39 6.94 39.30
N SER A 149 -4.10 7.19 39.55
CA SER A 149 -3.62 8.47 40.09
C SER A 149 -3.36 9.48 38.95
N GLU A 150 -3.23 10.76 39.31
CA GLU A 150 -2.86 11.82 38.38
C GLU A 150 -1.49 11.56 37.74
N ASP A 151 -0.53 11.03 38.51
CA ASP A 151 0.79 10.68 37.99
C ASP A 151 0.73 9.54 36.97
N GLU A 152 -0.12 8.55 37.20
CA GLU A 152 -0.35 7.46 36.25
C GLU A 152 -0.98 7.96 34.95
N GLU A 153 -1.95 8.87 35.05
CA GLU A 153 -2.55 9.53 33.88
C GLU A 153 -1.49 10.27 33.06
N ARG A 154 -0.66 11.09 33.70
CA ARG A 154 0.41 11.84 33.01
C ARG A 154 1.39 10.93 32.30
N ARG A 155 1.81 9.86 32.96
CA ARG A 155 2.69 8.85 32.34
C ARG A 155 2.03 8.19 31.15
N SER A 156 0.75 7.91 31.25
CA SER A 156 -0.01 7.34 30.14
C SER A 156 -0.07 8.30 28.95
N GLU A 157 -0.34 9.59 29.20
CA GLU A 157 -0.32 10.61 28.14
C GLU A 157 1.04 10.70 27.46
N ASP A 158 2.13 10.66 28.23
CA ASP A 158 3.48 10.67 27.70
C ASP A 158 3.78 9.45 26.83
N GLU A 159 3.37 8.26 27.27
CA GLU A 159 3.56 7.03 26.50
C GLU A 159 2.72 7.03 25.21
N VAL A 160 1.47 7.47 25.29
CA VAL A 160 0.59 7.60 24.11
C VAL A 160 1.15 8.64 23.14
N GLN A 161 1.75 9.73 23.64
CA GLN A 161 2.38 10.72 22.80
C GLN A 161 3.61 10.15 22.06
N LYS A 162 4.42 9.35 22.72
CA LYS A 162 5.55 8.64 22.08
C LYS A 162 5.07 7.71 20.97
N LEU A 163 4.02 6.94 21.22
CA LEU A 163 3.41 6.07 20.21
C LEU A 163 2.89 6.87 19.02
N THR A 164 2.27 8.01 19.28
CA THR A 164 1.76 8.92 18.26
C THR A 164 2.89 9.48 17.40
N ASP A 165 3.97 9.95 18.02
CA ASP A 165 5.11 10.52 17.32
C ASP A 165 5.79 9.45 16.42
N GLN A 166 5.95 8.25 16.93
CA GLN A 166 6.48 7.12 16.13
C GLN A 166 5.58 6.78 14.96
N ALA A 167 4.27 6.74 15.17
CA ALA A 167 3.30 6.45 14.13
C ALA A 167 3.30 7.53 13.03
N ILE A 168 3.34 8.81 13.40
CA ILE A 168 3.41 9.93 12.45
C ILE A 168 4.71 9.86 11.64
N LYS A 169 5.83 9.54 12.28
CA LYS A 169 7.09 9.32 11.59
C LYS A 169 6.97 8.18 10.57
N GLY A 170 6.31 7.09 10.96
CA GLY A 170 6.04 5.97 10.05
C GLY A 170 5.20 6.38 8.84
N VAL A 171 4.20 7.24 9.02
CA VAL A 171 3.42 7.82 7.92
C VAL A 171 4.30 8.64 6.99
N ASP A 172 5.14 9.50 7.54
CA ASP A 172 6.04 10.34 6.74
C ASP A 172 7.02 9.50 5.91
N GLU A 173 7.52 8.39 6.46
CA GLU A 173 8.40 7.46 5.75
C GLU A 173 7.67 6.78 4.59
N VAL A 174 6.43 6.34 4.79
CA VAL A 174 5.60 5.70 3.75
C VAL A 174 5.30 6.70 2.63
N VAL A 175 4.91 7.92 2.97
CA VAL A 175 4.62 8.99 2.01
C VAL A 175 5.87 9.34 1.20
N LYS A 176 6.99 9.53 1.88
CA LYS A 176 8.27 9.88 1.24
C LYS A 176 8.71 8.80 0.25
N ALA A 177 8.63 7.53 0.64
CA ALA A 177 8.99 6.41 -0.24
C ALA A 177 8.13 6.40 -1.51
N LYS A 178 6.82 6.67 -1.37
CA LYS A 178 5.91 6.72 -2.52
C LYS A 178 6.16 7.94 -3.41
N GLU A 179 6.45 9.08 -2.83
CA GLU A 179 6.83 10.29 -3.58
C GLU A 179 8.12 10.08 -4.38
N GLU A 180 9.11 9.42 -3.78
CA GLU A 180 10.36 9.07 -4.46
C GLU A 180 10.10 8.12 -5.63
N GLU A 181 9.22 7.13 -5.49
CA GLU A 181 8.80 6.27 -6.60
C GLU A 181 8.16 7.06 -7.74
N LEU A 182 7.28 8.01 -7.42
CA LEU A 182 6.60 8.85 -8.41
C LEU A 182 7.59 9.75 -9.17
N MET A 183 8.61 10.23 -8.49
CA MET A 183 9.61 11.13 -9.08
C MET A 183 10.78 10.39 -9.74
N ALA A 184 10.95 9.10 -9.48
CA ALA A 184 11.96 8.28 -10.15
C ALA A 184 11.58 8.07 -11.62
N VAL A 185 12.48 8.44 -12.49
CA VAL A 185 12.27 8.35 -13.95
C VAL A 185 13.02 7.15 -14.52
#